data_5ce15cb54a540acfe5cdad8fb4cd645b
#
_entry.id   5ce15cb54a540acfe5cdad8fb4cd645b
#
_cell.length_a   1.000
_cell.length_b   1.000
_cell.length_c   1.000
_cell.angle_alpha   90.00
_cell.angle_beta   90.00
_cell.angle_gamma   90.00
#
_symmetry.space_group_name_H-M   'P 1'
#
loop_
_entity.id
_entity.type
_entity.pdbx_description
1 polymer ?
#
loop_
_entity_poly.entity_id
_entity_poly.type
_entity_poly.pdbx_seq_one_letter_code
_entity_poly.pdbx_strand_id
1 'polypeptide(L)'
;MKNISAALLLPAVAFHLTGCGTQEKKEVKQPNIIFIMTDDHTTQAMSCYGGSLIQTPNMDRIANEGIRFDNCYAVNALSGPSRACVLTGKFSHVNGFTDNAATFNGDQQTFPKLLQQAGYQTAVIGKWHLISEPQGFDHWSILTGQEEQGDYYSPEFNENGKRITEEGYVTDIITDKAIRFLDNRDKSKPFCMMFHQKAPHRNWMPAPRHLGIFNNTVFPEPATLFDDYKGRGRAAAEQDMSLAKTFTEDWDLKLMT
;
A
#
# COMPACT_ATOMS: atom_id res chain seq x y z
N MET A 1 -45.62 -67.59 -62.77
CA MET A 1 -44.64 -66.52 -62.65
C MET A 1 -45.20 -65.51 -61.66
N LYS A 2 -44.73 -65.54 -60.42
CA LYS A 2 -45.22 -64.65 -59.36
C LYS A 2 -44.00 -63.82 -58.86
N ASN A 3 -44.05 -62.52 -59.07
CA ASN A 3 -43.05 -61.58 -58.60
C ASN A 3 -43.23 -61.34 -57.10
N ILE A 4 -42.19 -61.58 -56.33
CA ILE A 4 -42.12 -61.25 -54.91
C ILE A 4 -41.25 -60.00 -54.79
N SER A 5 -41.88 -58.86 -54.45
CA SER A 5 -41.18 -57.65 -54.11
C SER A 5 -40.81 -57.66 -52.59
N ALA A 6 -39.55 -57.69 -52.35
CA ALA A 6 -39.06 -57.55 -50.98
C ALA A 6 -38.94 -56.06 -50.60
N ALA A 7 -39.67 -55.61 -49.60
CA ALA A 7 -39.55 -54.27 -49.01
C ALA A 7 -38.45 -54.26 -47.93
N LEU A 8 -37.39 -53.52 -48.16
CA LEU A 8 -36.36 -53.23 -47.12
C LEU A 8 -36.89 -52.20 -46.17
N LEU A 9 -37.09 -52.59 -44.92
CA LEU A 9 -37.30 -51.69 -43.79
C LEU A 9 -35.91 -51.24 -43.23
N LEU A 10 -35.57 -49.97 -43.41
CA LEU A 10 -34.43 -49.33 -42.75
C LEU A 10 -34.88 -48.86 -41.37
N PRO A 11 -34.13 -49.16 -40.28
CA PRO A 11 -34.41 -48.56 -38.96
C PRO A 11 -33.94 -47.14 -38.92
N ALA A 12 -34.81 -46.18 -38.57
CA ALA A 12 -34.46 -44.78 -38.26
C ALA A 12 -33.78 -44.75 -36.94
N VAL A 13 -32.48 -44.42 -36.93
CA VAL A 13 -31.70 -44.12 -35.73
C VAL A 13 -32.00 -42.68 -35.34
N ALA A 14 -32.77 -42.48 -34.28
CA ALA A 14 -33.00 -41.19 -33.69
C ALA A 14 -31.75 -40.77 -32.92
N PHE A 15 -30.99 -39.83 -33.48
CA PHE A 15 -29.91 -39.12 -32.72
C PHE A 15 -30.57 -38.21 -31.71
N HIS A 16 -30.49 -38.60 -30.43
CA HIS A 16 -30.77 -37.68 -29.33
C HIS A 16 -29.61 -36.70 -29.21
N LEU A 17 -29.77 -35.49 -29.71
CA LEU A 17 -28.93 -34.35 -29.36
C LEU A 17 -29.19 -34.03 -27.89
N THR A 18 -28.37 -34.59 -27.00
CA THR A 18 -28.30 -34.14 -25.62
C THR A 18 -27.78 -32.69 -25.63
N GLY A 19 -28.68 -31.76 -25.34
CA GLY A 19 -28.39 -30.35 -25.27
C GLY A 19 -27.22 -30.11 -24.33
N CYS A 20 -26.22 -29.38 -24.83
CA CYS A 20 -25.17 -28.81 -24.04
C CYS A 20 -25.82 -27.91 -22.98
N GLY A 21 -25.90 -28.37 -21.74
CA GLY A 21 -26.37 -27.54 -20.64
C GLY A 21 -25.48 -26.28 -20.58
N THR A 22 -26.10 -25.14 -20.77
CA THR A 22 -25.46 -23.87 -20.48
C THR A 22 -25.06 -23.90 -19.01
N GLN A 23 -23.77 -24.15 -18.72
CA GLN A 23 -23.22 -23.87 -17.40
C GLN A 23 -23.46 -22.37 -17.17
N GLU A 24 -24.34 -22.04 -16.24
CA GLU A 24 -24.41 -20.69 -15.69
C GLU A 24 -22.98 -20.30 -15.27
N LYS A 25 -22.38 -19.36 -15.97
CA LYS A 25 -21.14 -18.74 -15.51
C LYS A 25 -21.46 -18.12 -14.16
N LYS A 26 -21.01 -18.76 -13.07
CA LYS A 26 -21.03 -18.13 -11.74
C LYS A 26 -20.37 -16.76 -11.92
N GLU A 27 -21.13 -15.72 -11.73
CA GLU A 27 -20.62 -14.34 -11.74
C GLU A 27 -19.54 -14.25 -10.66
N VAL A 28 -18.30 -14.14 -11.09
CA VAL A 28 -17.17 -14.00 -10.15
C VAL A 28 -17.24 -12.59 -9.59
N LYS A 29 -17.72 -12.48 -8.35
CA LYS A 29 -17.79 -11.20 -7.65
C LYS A 29 -16.38 -10.61 -7.55
N GLN A 30 -16.20 -9.43 -8.10
CA GLN A 30 -14.93 -8.70 -8.02
C GLN A 30 -14.59 -8.39 -6.54
N PRO A 31 -13.37 -8.72 -6.04
CA PRO A 31 -13.01 -8.48 -4.65
C PRO A 31 -12.79 -6.99 -4.38
N ASN A 32 -13.06 -6.56 -3.17
CA ASN A 32 -12.58 -5.28 -2.69
C ASN A 32 -11.07 -5.37 -2.41
N ILE A 33 -10.34 -4.29 -2.67
CA ILE A 33 -8.89 -4.21 -2.53
C ILE A 33 -8.54 -3.07 -1.57
N ILE A 34 -7.77 -3.39 -0.54
CA ILE A 34 -7.17 -2.39 0.35
C ILE A 34 -5.65 -2.60 0.31
N PHE A 35 -4.93 -1.61 -0.16
CA PHE A 35 -3.48 -1.58 -0.14
C PHE A 35 -3.01 -0.70 1.02
N ILE A 36 -2.46 -1.31 2.06
CA ILE A 36 -1.97 -0.61 3.26
C ILE A 36 -0.46 -0.43 3.13
N MET A 37 0.01 0.80 3.30
CA MET A 37 1.44 1.12 3.30
C MET A 37 1.79 1.95 4.53
N THR A 38 2.83 1.56 5.24
CA THR A 38 3.52 2.35 6.27
C THR A 38 4.86 2.84 5.72
N ASP A 39 5.39 3.93 6.26
CA ASP A 39 6.61 4.54 5.75
C ASP A 39 7.79 4.30 6.69
N ASP A 40 8.90 3.78 6.14
CA ASP A 40 10.11 3.41 6.89
C ASP A 40 9.87 2.42 8.04
N HIS A 41 8.94 1.48 7.85
CA HIS A 41 8.58 0.49 8.87
C HIS A 41 9.44 -0.76 8.77
N THR A 42 10.30 -0.98 9.75
CA THR A 42 11.16 -2.16 9.82
C THR A 42 10.40 -3.41 10.27
N THR A 43 10.80 -4.59 9.76
CA THR A 43 10.26 -5.88 10.20
C THR A 43 10.50 -6.17 11.67
N GLN A 44 11.59 -5.65 12.27
CA GLN A 44 11.87 -5.79 13.69
C GLN A 44 10.84 -5.11 14.59
N ALA A 45 10.09 -4.14 14.08
CA ALA A 45 9.00 -3.47 14.79
C ALA A 45 7.63 -4.11 14.55
N MET A 46 7.58 -5.33 13.99
CA MET A 46 6.35 -6.11 13.79
C MET A 46 6.48 -7.47 14.47
N SER A 47 5.58 -7.78 15.42
CA SER A 47 5.64 -9.04 16.18
C SER A 47 5.45 -10.29 15.31
N CYS A 48 4.70 -10.22 14.23
CA CYS A 48 4.55 -11.32 13.26
C CYS A 48 5.85 -11.73 12.56
N TYR A 49 6.87 -10.88 12.55
CA TYR A 49 8.20 -11.19 12.03
C TYR A 49 9.22 -11.53 13.14
N GLY A 50 8.74 -11.82 14.36
CA GLY A 50 9.58 -12.15 15.50
C GLY A 50 10.10 -10.93 16.28
N GLY A 51 9.63 -9.74 15.98
CA GLY A 51 9.91 -8.53 16.76
C GLY A 51 9.42 -8.70 18.21
N SER A 52 10.30 -8.52 19.17
CA SER A 52 9.99 -8.70 20.61
C SER A 52 9.80 -7.39 21.36
N LEU A 53 10.16 -6.27 20.73
CA LEU A 53 10.16 -4.95 21.38
C LEU A 53 8.77 -4.33 21.49
N ILE A 54 7.89 -4.66 20.56
CA ILE A 54 6.52 -4.15 20.51
C ILE A 54 5.57 -5.26 20.02
N GLN A 55 4.34 -5.23 20.55
CA GLN A 55 3.28 -6.13 20.08
C GLN A 55 2.42 -5.41 19.04
N THR A 56 2.20 -6.05 17.90
CA THR A 56 1.40 -5.53 16.78
C THR A 56 0.23 -6.46 16.44
N PRO A 57 -0.74 -6.66 17.38
CA PRO A 57 -1.73 -7.74 17.29
C PRO A 57 -2.63 -7.65 16.05
N ASN A 58 -2.90 -6.45 15.54
CA ASN A 58 -3.71 -6.30 14.32
C ASN A 58 -2.94 -6.66 13.05
N MET A 59 -1.63 -6.39 12.99
CA MET A 59 -0.76 -6.84 11.90
C MET A 59 -0.57 -8.36 11.97
N ASP A 60 -0.40 -8.90 13.18
CA ASP A 60 -0.28 -10.35 13.42
C ASP A 60 -1.54 -11.08 12.96
N ARG A 61 -2.74 -10.49 13.18
CA ARG A 61 -3.98 -11.06 12.68
C ARG A 61 -3.97 -11.17 11.15
N ILE A 62 -3.55 -10.13 10.43
CA ILE A 62 -3.43 -10.17 8.97
C ILE A 62 -2.46 -11.27 8.53
N ALA A 63 -1.30 -11.39 9.21
CA ALA A 63 -0.32 -12.41 8.91
C ALA A 63 -0.83 -13.83 9.18
N ASN A 64 -1.61 -14.03 10.25
CA ASN A 64 -2.12 -15.33 10.66
C ASN A 64 -3.34 -15.79 9.83
N GLU A 65 -4.19 -14.85 9.40
CA GLU A 65 -5.38 -15.13 8.59
C GLU A 65 -5.11 -15.10 7.08
N GLY A 66 -3.93 -14.61 6.67
CA GLY A 66 -3.52 -14.45 5.29
C GLY A 66 -2.19 -15.11 4.96
N ILE A 67 -1.33 -14.40 4.23
CA ILE A 67 0.00 -14.85 3.82
C ILE A 67 1.03 -13.84 4.30
N ARG A 68 2.06 -14.33 5.01
CA ARG A 68 3.24 -13.55 5.37
C ARG A 68 4.37 -13.85 4.37
N PHE A 69 4.97 -12.81 3.80
CA PHE A 69 6.12 -12.94 2.92
C PHE A 69 7.41 -12.68 3.72
N ASP A 70 8.24 -13.70 3.89
CA ASP A 70 9.51 -13.57 4.59
C ASP A 70 10.62 -12.95 3.72
N ASN A 71 10.45 -13.01 2.40
CA ASN A 71 11.35 -12.42 1.42
C ASN A 71 10.56 -11.55 0.44
N CYS A 72 10.48 -10.27 0.75
CA CYS A 72 9.85 -9.26 -0.11
C CYS A 72 10.81 -8.07 -0.24
N TYR A 73 11.09 -7.64 -1.47
CA TYR A 73 12.12 -6.64 -1.73
C TYR A 73 11.52 -5.42 -2.41
N ALA A 74 11.85 -4.23 -1.89
CA ALA A 74 11.54 -2.98 -2.57
C ALA A 74 12.44 -2.81 -3.81
N VAL A 75 11.85 -2.38 -4.92
CA VAL A 75 12.60 -2.12 -6.16
C VAL A 75 13.30 -0.76 -6.14
N ASN A 76 12.90 0.12 -5.24
CA ASN A 76 13.56 1.38 -4.91
C ASN A 76 13.31 1.68 -3.43
N ALA A 77 14.35 2.07 -2.71
CA ALA A 77 14.27 2.32 -1.27
C ALA A 77 13.78 3.74 -0.92
N LEU A 78 13.80 4.69 -1.85
CA LEU A 78 13.29 6.04 -1.63
C LEU A 78 11.75 6.06 -1.67
N SER A 79 11.15 6.84 -0.77
CA SER A 79 9.71 6.91 -0.54
C SER A 79 8.90 7.21 -1.83
N GLY A 80 9.17 8.32 -2.52
CA GLY A 80 8.46 8.68 -3.74
C GLY A 80 8.66 7.68 -4.87
N PRO A 81 9.91 7.33 -5.26
CA PRO A 81 10.18 6.32 -6.28
C PRO A 81 9.57 4.95 -5.98
N SER A 82 9.57 4.51 -4.70
CA SER A 82 8.89 3.27 -4.30
C SER A 82 7.39 3.31 -4.60
N ARG A 83 6.73 4.43 -4.26
CA ARG A 83 5.31 4.64 -4.52
C ARG A 83 4.99 4.66 -6.01
N ALA A 84 5.84 5.30 -6.81
CA ALA A 84 5.72 5.28 -8.27
C ALA A 84 5.88 3.87 -8.86
N CYS A 85 6.80 3.06 -8.33
CA CYS A 85 6.95 1.66 -8.72
C CYS A 85 5.71 0.84 -8.38
N VAL A 86 5.12 1.03 -7.20
CA VAL A 86 3.86 0.36 -6.81
C VAL A 86 2.72 0.74 -7.76
N LEU A 87 2.56 2.03 -8.06
CA LEU A 87 1.49 2.50 -8.95
C LEU A 87 1.59 1.96 -10.37
N THR A 88 2.80 1.92 -10.90
CA THR A 88 3.04 1.61 -12.33
C THR A 88 3.38 0.15 -12.61
N GLY A 89 3.82 -0.60 -11.59
CA GLY A 89 4.41 -1.93 -11.77
C GLY A 89 5.75 -1.90 -12.53
N LYS A 90 6.43 -0.75 -12.59
CA LYS A 90 7.67 -0.54 -13.34
C LYS A 90 8.80 -0.10 -12.43
N PHE A 91 10.03 -0.51 -12.74
CA PHE A 91 11.22 0.04 -12.08
C PHE A 91 11.35 1.55 -12.28
N SER A 92 12.02 2.24 -11.36
CA SER A 92 12.16 3.70 -11.37
C SER A 92 12.77 4.26 -12.67
N HIS A 93 13.77 3.58 -13.25
CA HIS A 93 14.37 3.98 -14.51
C HIS A 93 13.44 3.80 -15.74
N VAL A 94 12.36 3.01 -15.59
CA VAL A 94 11.36 2.79 -16.64
C VAL A 94 10.17 3.73 -16.47
N ASN A 95 9.73 4.00 -15.22
CA ASN A 95 8.64 4.92 -14.95
C ASN A 95 9.10 6.39 -14.92
N GLY A 96 10.42 6.64 -14.91
CA GLY A 96 11.02 7.98 -14.97
C GLY A 96 11.06 8.72 -13.63
N PHE A 97 10.59 8.12 -12.53
CA PHE A 97 10.60 8.75 -11.21
C PHE A 97 11.71 8.13 -10.34
N THR A 98 12.88 8.75 -10.34
CA THR A 98 14.12 8.17 -9.78
C THR A 98 14.54 8.74 -8.43
N ASP A 99 14.02 9.91 -8.06
CA ASP A 99 14.33 10.60 -6.81
C ASP A 99 13.12 11.39 -6.29
N ASN A 100 13.21 11.91 -5.05
CA ASN A 100 12.10 12.63 -4.41
C ASN A 100 11.93 14.07 -4.90
N ALA A 101 12.87 14.63 -5.68
CA ALA A 101 12.78 15.99 -6.20
C ALA A 101 12.04 16.04 -7.56
N ALA A 102 11.88 14.91 -8.22
CA ALA A 102 11.17 14.81 -9.48
C ALA A 102 9.65 14.89 -9.29
N THR A 103 8.94 15.29 -10.34
CA THR A 103 7.46 15.20 -10.38
C THR A 103 7.05 13.94 -11.11
N PHE A 104 6.21 13.12 -10.49
CA PHE A 104 5.70 11.91 -11.10
C PHE A 104 4.79 12.23 -12.29
N ASN A 105 5.10 11.61 -13.45
CA ASN A 105 4.20 11.69 -14.59
C ASN A 105 2.96 10.84 -14.36
N GLY A 106 1.88 11.47 -13.91
CA GLY A 106 0.60 10.82 -13.66
C GLY A 106 -0.13 10.34 -14.92
N ASP A 107 0.26 10.77 -16.14
CA ASP A 107 -0.44 10.38 -17.38
C ASP A 107 -0.13 8.95 -17.80
N GLN A 108 0.96 8.36 -17.31
CA GLN A 108 1.28 6.98 -17.60
C GLN A 108 0.25 6.01 -16.98
N GLN A 109 0.21 4.78 -17.48
CA GLN A 109 -0.68 3.75 -16.98
C GLN A 109 -0.31 3.36 -15.55
N THR A 110 -1.31 3.35 -14.67
CA THR A 110 -1.20 2.91 -13.28
C THR A 110 -2.32 1.91 -12.96
N PHE A 111 -2.12 1.03 -11.97
CA PHE A 111 -3.13 0.04 -11.64
C PHE A 111 -4.46 0.66 -11.15
N PRO A 112 -4.48 1.81 -10.42
CA PRO A 112 -5.75 2.44 -10.06
C PRO A 112 -6.56 2.90 -11.28
N LYS A 113 -5.91 3.41 -12.33
CA LYS A 113 -6.60 3.76 -13.59
C LYS A 113 -7.25 2.55 -14.24
N LEU A 114 -6.56 1.39 -14.23
CA LEU A 114 -7.11 0.16 -14.79
C LEU A 114 -8.29 -0.36 -13.96
N LEU A 115 -8.20 -0.29 -12.64
CA LEU A 115 -9.30 -0.68 -11.77
C LEU A 115 -10.51 0.26 -11.90
N GLN A 116 -10.28 1.56 -12.02
CA GLN A 116 -11.35 2.53 -12.28
C GLN A 116 -12.07 2.23 -13.60
N GLN A 117 -11.32 1.92 -14.67
CA GLN A 117 -11.88 1.48 -15.95
C GLN A 117 -12.66 0.15 -15.84
N ALA A 118 -12.27 -0.72 -14.90
CA ALA A 118 -12.97 -1.97 -14.60
C ALA A 118 -14.18 -1.78 -13.67
N GLY A 119 -14.56 -0.55 -13.34
CA GLY A 119 -15.75 -0.23 -12.55
C GLY A 119 -15.54 -0.18 -11.04
N TYR A 120 -14.30 -0.23 -10.56
CA TYR A 120 -14.00 -0.02 -9.14
C TYR A 120 -14.16 1.45 -8.75
N GLN A 121 -14.65 1.70 -7.53
CA GLN A 121 -14.42 2.97 -6.87
C GLN A 121 -12.99 3.01 -6.33
N THR A 122 -12.24 4.04 -6.68
CA THR A 122 -10.81 4.15 -6.35
C THR A 122 -10.56 5.30 -5.38
N ALA A 123 -9.75 5.05 -4.35
CA ALA A 123 -9.36 6.08 -3.40
C ALA A 123 -7.88 5.98 -3.03
N VAL A 124 -7.26 7.13 -2.71
CA VAL A 124 -5.96 7.21 -2.03
C VAL A 124 -6.07 8.17 -0.84
N ILE A 125 -5.64 7.69 0.34
CA ILE A 125 -5.75 8.43 1.59
C ILE A 125 -4.44 8.33 2.35
N GLY A 126 -3.87 9.50 2.70
CA GLY A 126 -2.62 9.61 3.46
C GLY A 126 -1.42 10.08 2.63
N LYS A 127 -0.23 9.54 2.89
CA LYS A 127 1.00 10.00 2.24
C LYS A 127 1.02 9.66 0.75
N TRP A 128 1.18 10.68 -0.09
CA TRP A 128 1.31 10.56 -1.55
C TRP A 128 2.76 10.68 -2.02
N HIS A 129 3.39 11.79 -1.75
CA HIS A 129 4.82 12.08 -1.97
C HIS A 129 5.28 11.88 -3.43
N LEU A 130 4.48 12.32 -4.39
CA LEU A 130 4.77 12.22 -5.82
C LEU A 130 4.77 13.58 -6.55
N ILE A 131 4.53 14.69 -5.80
CA ILE A 131 4.50 16.09 -6.25
C ILE A 131 3.35 16.38 -7.25
N SER A 132 2.87 15.39 -7.97
CA SER A 132 1.72 15.51 -8.86
C SER A 132 0.40 15.20 -8.13
N GLU A 133 -0.71 15.72 -8.63
CA GLU A 133 -2.02 15.29 -8.16
C GLU A 133 -2.31 13.83 -8.52
N PRO A 134 -3.06 13.11 -7.66
CA PRO A 134 -3.46 11.73 -7.95
C PRO A 134 -4.34 11.63 -9.20
N GLN A 135 -4.01 10.67 -10.07
CA GLN A 135 -4.83 10.33 -11.24
C GLN A 135 -5.29 8.88 -11.17
N GLY A 136 -6.52 8.63 -11.62
CA GLY A 136 -7.15 7.30 -11.56
C GLY A 136 -7.77 7.01 -10.20
N PHE A 137 -8.14 8.07 -9.46
CA PHE A 137 -8.84 7.99 -8.19
C PHE A 137 -10.10 8.84 -8.23
N ASP A 138 -11.21 8.29 -7.75
CA ASP A 138 -12.48 8.99 -7.60
C ASP A 138 -12.48 9.87 -6.34
N HIS A 139 -11.66 9.48 -5.34
CA HIS A 139 -11.48 10.22 -4.10
C HIS A 139 -10.02 10.22 -3.68
N TRP A 140 -9.52 11.37 -3.24
CA TRP A 140 -8.22 11.43 -2.56
C TRP A 140 -8.23 12.43 -1.40
N SER A 141 -7.49 12.09 -0.37
CA SER A 141 -7.13 12.98 0.73
C SER A 141 -5.68 12.71 1.07
N ILE A 142 -4.78 13.46 0.44
CA ILE A 142 -3.34 13.23 0.50
C ILE A 142 -2.65 14.29 1.35
N LEU A 143 -1.63 13.86 2.10
CA LEU A 143 -0.80 14.75 2.89
C LEU A 143 -0.06 15.75 2.01
N THR A 144 -0.01 17.00 2.46
CA THR A 144 0.80 18.09 1.90
C THR A 144 1.67 18.71 3.01
N GLY A 145 2.42 19.76 2.73
CA GLY A 145 3.37 20.31 3.69
C GLY A 145 4.66 19.49 3.82
N GLN A 146 5.70 20.07 4.43
CA GLN A 146 7.00 19.42 4.61
C GLN A 146 7.45 18.58 3.39
N GLU A 147 7.58 19.20 2.22
CA GLU A 147 7.93 18.50 0.97
C GLU A 147 6.97 17.33 0.63
N GLU A 148 5.65 17.53 0.87
CA GLU A 148 4.59 16.55 0.67
C GLU A 148 4.65 15.29 1.55
N GLN A 149 5.42 15.35 2.63
CA GLN A 149 5.48 14.27 3.60
C GLN A 149 4.47 14.41 4.75
N GLY A 150 3.92 15.63 4.91
CA GLY A 150 2.95 15.98 5.96
C GLY A 150 3.56 16.06 7.36
N ASP A 151 2.78 16.61 8.29
CA ASP A 151 3.11 16.73 9.69
C ASP A 151 2.44 15.62 10.52
N TYR A 152 3.03 15.29 11.68
CA TYR A 152 2.42 14.32 12.60
C TYR A 152 1.23 14.89 13.36
N TYR A 153 1.25 16.20 13.61
CA TYR A 153 0.16 16.90 14.30
C TYR A 153 -0.36 18.04 13.44
N SER A 154 -1.67 18.20 13.44
CA SER A 154 -2.39 19.19 12.64
C SER A 154 -1.98 19.22 11.18
N PRO A 155 -1.96 18.04 10.51
CA PRO A 155 -1.48 17.92 9.13
C PRO A 155 -2.36 18.69 8.16
N GLU A 156 -1.73 19.18 7.09
CA GLU A 156 -2.44 19.70 5.92
C GLU A 156 -2.69 18.56 4.92
N PHE A 157 -3.88 18.54 4.34
CA PHE A 157 -4.27 17.63 3.27
C PHE A 157 -4.68 18.40 2.01
N ASN A 158 -4.45 17.80 0.85
CA ASN A 158 -5.18 18.09 -0.38
C ASN A 158 -6.31 17.04 -0.50
N GLU A 159 -7.55 17.48 -0.32
CA GLU A 159 -8.72 16.62 -0.44
C GLU A 159 -9.47 16.98 -1.73
N ASN A 160 -9.35 16.14 -2.75
CA ASN A 160 -9.93 16.33 -4.08
C ASN A 160 -9.66 17.75 -4.66
N GLY A 161 -8.43 18.24 -4.54
CA GLY A 161 -8.02 19.55 -5.03
C GLY A 161 -8.20 20.71 -4.02
N LYS A 162 -8.80 20.46 -2.85
CA LYS A 162 -8.96 21.47 -1.80
C LYS A 162 -7.99 21.24 -0.65
N ARG A 163 -7.20 22.26 -0.32
CA ARG A 163 -6.31 22.21 0.87
C ARG A 163 -7.11 22.46 2.14
N ILE A 164 -6.88 21.61 3.13
CA ILE A 164 -7.49 21.68 4.46
C ILE A 164 -6.45 21.30 5.52
N THR A 165 -6.51 21.93 6.68
CA THR A 165 -5.74 21.53 7.87
C THR A 165 -6.71 20.91 8.86
N GLU A 166 -6.36 19.74 9.42
CA GLU A 166 -7.16 19.09 10.45
C GLU A 166 -6.37 19.00 11.75
N GLU A 167 -6.96 19.44 12.86
CA GLU A 167 -6.37 19.35 14.18
C GLU A 167 -6.38 17.88 14.65
N GLY A 168 -5.24 17.42 15.17
CA GLY A 168 -5.11 16.07 15.72
C GLY A 168 -3.87 15.33 15.24
N TYR A 169 -3.84 14.03 15.50
CA TYR A 169 -2.73 13.16 15.16
C TYR A 169 -2.93 12.50 13.80
N VAL A 170 -1.94 12.61 12.93
CA VAL A 170 -2.03 12.24 11.51
C VAL A 170 -2.49 10.81 11.27
N THR A 171 -2.02 9.84 12.05
CA THR A 171 -2.40 8.42 11.88
C THR A 171 -3.88 8.21 12.17
N ASP A 172 -4.43 8.89 13.18
CA ASP A 172 -5.85 8.81 13.52
C ASP A 172 -6.69 9.49 12.43
N ILE A 173 -6.31 10.70 12.00
CA ILE A 173 -7.01 11.44 10.95
C ILE A 173 -7.06 10.65 9.64
N ILE A 174 -5.92 10.08 9.20
CA ILE A 174 -5.86 9.25 7.99
C ILE A 174 -6.77 8.03 8.13
N THR A 175 -6.80 7.42 9.33
CA THR A 175 -7.66 6.26 9.60
C THR A 175 -9.14 6.63 9.55
N ASP A 176 -9.53 7.74 10.18
CA ASP A 176 -10.91 8.23 10.16
C ASP A 176 -11.38 8.60 8.76
N LYS A 177 -10.50 9.19 7.95
CA LYS A 177 -10.80 9.46 6.53
C LYS A 177 -11.01 8.16 5.73
N ALA A 178 -10.19 7.14 5.97
CA ALA A 178 -10.34 5.85 5.31
C ALA A 178 -11.67 5.17 5.72
N ILE A 179 -12.04 5.21 6.99
CA ILE A 179 -13.33 4.69 7.48
C ILE A 179 -14.48 5.47 6.85
N ARG A 180 -14.41 6.80 6.81
CA ARG A 180 -15.43 7.64 6.15
C ARG A 180 -15.62 7.29 4.68
N PHE A 181 -14.54 7.05 3.94
CA PHE A 181 -14.64 6.58 2.55
C PHE A 181 -15.38 5.26 2.47
N LEU A 182 -15.01 4.28 3.33
CA LEU A 182 -15.65 2.96 3.36
C LEU A 182 -17.13 3.02 3.70
N ASP A 183 -17.54 3.92 4.58
CA ASP A 183 -18.95 4.08 4.99
C ASP A 183 -19.80 4.74 3.90
N ASN A 184 -19.23 5.73 3.21
CA ASN A 184 -19.94 6.56 2.23
C ASN A 184 -19.85 6.06 0.78
N ARG A 185 -19.01 5.03 0.49
CA ARG A 185 -18.86 4.50 -0.86
C ARG A 185 -20.16 3.91 -1.42
N ASP A 186 -20.30 3.81 -2.71
CA ASP A 186 -21.34 3.03 -3.37
C ASP A 186 -21.14 1.54 -3.10
N LYS A 187 -21.95 0.94 -2.23
CA LYS A 187 -21.84 -0.45 -1.82
C LYS A 187 -22.21 -1.45 -2.91
N SER A 188 -22.75 -0.99 -4.04
CA SER A 188 -23.03 -1.82 -5.21
C SER A 188 -21.80 -2.10 -6.08
N LYS A 189 -20.72 -1.33 -5.90
CA LYS A 189 -19.47 -1.43 -6.65
C LYS A 189 -18.34 -2.02 -5.80
N PRO A 190 -17.39 -2.75 -6.42
CA PRO A 190 -16.13 -3.06 -5.77
C PRO A 190 -15.32 -1.76 -5.57
N PHE A 191 -14.42 -1.76 -4.62
CA PHE A 191 -13.53 -0.62 -4.40
C PHE A 191 -12.06 -1.05 -4.32
N CYS A 192 -11.17 -0.09 -4.66
CA CYS A 192 -9.75 -0.15 -4.39
C CYS A 192 -9.33 1.08 -3.60
N MET A 193 -8.84 0.88 -2.39
CA MET A 193 -8.35 1.96 -1.53
C MET A 193 -6.86 1.78 -1.25
N MET A 194 -6.06 2.79 -1.57
CA MET A 194 -4.67 2.92 -1.12
C MET A 194 -4.67 3.71 0.19
N PHE A 195 -4.31 3.03 1.28
CA PHE A 195 -4.31 3.56 2.63
C PHE A 195 -2.87 3.70 3.13
N HIS A 196 -2.35 4.92 3.09
CA HIS A 196 -0.94 5.21 3.25
C HIS A 196 -0.67 6.02 4.52
N GLN A 197 -0.09 5.39 5.52
CA GLN A 197 0.32 6.05 6.75
C GLN A 197 1.67 6.78 6.57
N LYS A 198 1.82 7.94 7.22
CA LYS A 198 3.11 8.61 7.38
C LYS A 198 4.03 7.86 8.35
N ALA A 199 3.45 7.37 9.43
CA ALA A 199 4.18 6.65 10.46
C ALA A 199 4.74 5.31 9.95
N PRO A 200 5.91 4.87 10.47
CA PRO A 200 6.77 5.51 11.46
C PRO A 200 7.95 6.31 10.90
N HIS A 201 7.78 7.01 9.77
CA HIS A 201 8.83 7.84 9.16
C HIS A 201 9.43 8.83 10.18
N ARG A 202 10.71 9.17 10.03
CA ARG A 202 11.38 10.26 10.73
C ARG A 202 10.49 11.55 10.67
N ASN A 203 10.23 12.26 11.72
CA ASN A 203 10.92 12.32 13.02
C ASN A 203 10.20 11.56 14.18
N TRP A 204 9.50 10.49 13.88
CA TRP A 204 8.94 9.53 14.88
C TRP A 204 8.13 10.16 16.02
N MET A 205 7.24 11.07 15.75
CA MET A 205 6.40 11.67 16.80
C MET A 205 5.24 10.73 17.14
N PRO A 206 5.18 10.19 18.37
CA PRO A 206 4.11 9.28 18.77
C PRO A 206 2.83 10.05 19.10
N ALA A 207 1.69 9.38 19.06
CA ALA A 207 0.46 9.93 19.62
C ALA A 207 0.58 10.09 21.14
N PRO A 208 -0.08 11.09 21.78
CA PRO A 208 0.01 11.34 23.22
C PRO A 208 -0.28 10.13 24.08
N ARG A 209 -1.22 9.26 23.66
CA ARG A 209 -1.57 8.00 24.34
C ARG A 209 -0.45 6.96 24.38
N HIS A 210 0.60 7.15 23.59
CA HIS A 210 1.77 6.26 23.54
C HIS A 210 3.01 6.85 24.19
N LEU A 211 2.94 8.09 24.67
CA LEU A 211 4.04 8.67 25.41
C LEU A 211 4.29 7.87 26.70
N GLY A 212 5.53 7.57 26.94
CA GLY A 212 5.97 6.90 28.16
C GLY A 212 5.79 5.37 28.21
N ILE A 213 5.21 4.72 27.20
CA ILE A 213 5.06 3.24 27.20
C ILE A 213 6.39 2.50 27.30
N PHE A 214 7.48 3.13 26.90
CA PHE A 214 8.84 2.57 26.95
C PHE A 214 9.75 3.21 27.97
N ASN A 215 9.27 4.09 28.89
CA ASN A 215 10.12 4.80 29.85
C ASN A 215 10.98 3.88 30.74
N ASN A 216 10.53 2.66 30.97
CA ASN A 216 11.25 1.66 31.77
C ASN A 216 11.81 0.51 30.92
N THR A 217 11.90 0.69 29.60
CA THR A 217 12.37 -0.35 28.69
C THR A 217 13.80 -0.07 28.29
N VAL A 218 14.69 -1.03 28.53
CA VAL A 218 16.04 -1.00 27.98
C VAL A 218 16.02 -1.68 26.61
N PHE A 219 16.27 -0.89 25.59
CA PHE A 219 16.39 -1.44 24.23
C PHE A 219 17.78 -2.07 24.04
N PRO A 220 17.87 -3.30 23.48
CA PRO A 220 19.17 -3.89 23.19
C PRO A 220 19.84 -3.11 22.05
N GLU A 221 21.09 -2.72 22.29
CA GLU A 221 21.91 -2.09 21.26
C GLU A 221 22.45 -3.15 20.30
N PRO A 222 22.14 -3.11 19.00
CA PRO A 222 22.74 -4.02 18.04
C PRO A 222 24.23 -3.73 17.87
N ALA A 223 25.03 -4.75 17.67
CA ALA A 223 26.49 -4.62 17.47
C ALA A 223 26.86 -3.69 16.29
N THR A 224 25.93 -3.45 15.39
CA THR A 224 26.07 -2.59 14.20
C THR A 224 25.52 -1.18 14.39
N LEU A 225 25.14 -0.77 15.61
CA LEU A 225 24.53 0.53 15.85
C LEU A 225 25.43 1.69 15.40
N PHE A 226 26.73 1.57 15.62
CA PHE A 226 27.76 2.53 15.20
C PHE A 226 28.74 1.89 14.20
N ASP A 227 28.21 1.11 13.25
CA ASP A 227 29.03 0.46 12.21
C ASP A 227 29.77 1.52 11.36
N ASP A 228 31.05 1.28 11.12
CA ASP A 228 31.90 2.11 10.24
C ASP A 228 31.76 1.77 8.76
N TYR A 229 30.93 0.77 8.43
CA TYR A 229 30.70 0.25 7.09
C TYR A 229 31.96 -0.25 6.36
N LYS A 230 33.06 -0.50 7.08
CA LYS A 230 34.32 -0.96 6.51
C LYS A 230 34.13 -2.30 5.77
N GLY A 231 34.68 -2.36 4.57
CA GLY A 231 34.58 -3.56 3.70
C GLY A 231 33.23 -3.71 2.99
N ARG A 232 32.33 -2.76 3.09
CA ARG A 232 31.06 -2.72 2.35
C ARG A 232 31.15 -1.87 1.09
N GLY A 233 30.14 -1.98 0.20
CA GLY A 233 30.06 -1.19 -1.01
C GLY A 233 29.94 0.32 -0.74
N ARG A 234 30.30 1.15 -1.72
CA ARG A 234 30.30 2.62 -1.61
C ARG A 234 28.98 3.20 -1.16
N ALA A 235 27.85 2.68 -1.66
CA ALA A 235 26.52 3.16 -1.27
C ALA A 235 26.27 3.06 0.24
N ALA A 236 26.77 2.02 0.91
CA ALA A 236 26.68 1.88 2.35
C ALA A 236 27.70 2.76 3.09
N ALA A 237 28.92 2.88 2.57
CA ALA A 237 29.99 3.62 3.21
C ALA A 237 29.85 5.14 3.12
N GLU A 238 29.28 5.64 2.01
CA GLU A 238 29.14 7.05 1.69
C GLU A 238 27.74 7.63 2.04
N GLN A 239 26.80 6.78 2.51
CA GLN A 239 25.49 7.26 2.96
C GLN A 239 25.62 8.23 4.13
N ASP A 240 24.73 9.22 4.23
CA ASP A 240 24.76 10.26 5.26
C ASP A 240 23.84 10.00 6.45
N MET A 241 22.90 9.04 6.36
CA MET A 241 21.94 8.67 7.41
C MET A 241 22.58 7.77 8.48
N SER A 242 23.49 8.31 9.27
CA SER A 242 24.09 7.60 10.41
C SER A 242 23.70 8.23 11.74
N LEU A 243 23.62 7.43 12.80
CA LEU A 243 23.35 7.90 14.15
C LEU A 243 24.36 8.97 14.60
N ALA A 244 25.65 8.73 14.35
CA ALA A 244 26.71 9.59 14.80
C ALA A 244 26.77 10.96 14.09
N LYS A 245 26.22 11.09 12.87
CA LYS A 245 26.41 12.30 12.04
C LYS A 245 25.10 13.01 11.72
N THR A 246 24.02 12.27 11.57
CA THR A 246 22.78 12.81 10.98
C THR A 246 21.65 12.97 11.99
N PHE A 247 21.64 12.14 13.03
CA PHE A 247 20.64 12.27 14.09
C PHE A 247 20.93 13.48 14.96
N THR A 248 19.91 14.30 15.17
CA THR A 248 19.99 15.48 16.02
C THR A 248 19.23 15.26 17.33
N GLU A 249 19.67 15.96 18.38
CA GLU A 249 19.05 15.90 19.70
C GLU A 249 17.59 16.39 19.66
N ASP A 250 17.36 17.54 19.02
CA ASP A 250 16.04 18.16 18.99
C ASP A 250 15.06 17.45 18.06
N TRP A 251 15.50 17.15 16.85
CA TRP A 251 14.61 16.62 15.81
C TRP A 251 14.36 15.12 15.96
N ASP A 252 15.38 14.35 16.25
CA ASP A 252 15.29 12.88 16.25
C ASP A 252 15.14 12.30 17.65
N LEU A 253 15.99 12.73 18.59
CA LEU A 253 16.05 12.15 19.94
C LEU A 253 15.04 12.78 20.89
N LYS A 254 14.49 13.97 20.56
CA LYS A 254 13.51 14.68 21.40
C LYS A 254 14.03 14.95 22.81
N LEU A 255 15.34 15.14 22.95
CA LEU A 255 15.91 15.50 24.22
C LEU A 255 15.42 16.92 24.58
N MET A 256 14.55 17.00 25.57
CA MET A 256 14.13 18.27 26.15
C MET A 256 15.30 18.81 26.95
N THR A 257 15.92 19.89 26.51
CA THR A 257 16.89 20.68 27.28
C THR A 257 16.17 21.54 28.30
#